data_c1c31d007e5b4b2d5b14aad65c1543e5
#
_entry.id   c1c31d007e5b4b2d5b14aad65c1543e5
#
_cell.length_a   1.000
_cell.length_b   1.000
_cell.length_c   1.000
_cell.angle_alpha   90.00
_cell.angle_beta   90.00
_cell.angle_gamma   90.00
#
_symmetry.space_group_name_H-M   'P 1'
#
loop_
_entity.id
_entity.type
_entity.pdbx_description
1 polymer ?
#
loop_
_entity_poly.entity_id
_entity_poly.type
_entity_poly.pdbx_seq_one_letter_code
_entity_poly.pdbx_strand_id
1 'polypeptide(L)'
;MRGSLALMVPSIAGARMTQNATFESVTTDSRTASAGELFVALRGENFDGHDFLEQVASRGVGAVVVEQLPPGLKLPAIVVPNTLVALGQIANFWRTRFDIPVIGVTGSNGKTTVKEMIASILAAAYGEEGRLATRGNLNNEIGVPLTLMRLTEAHKAAVVELGMNHPGEIGRLTAIAAPAIGLVNNAQREHQEFMHTVEAVAQENGAVIAGLPADGVAVFPADDTYTDLWMGLAQQRGQRKVITFGLTSAANVSCAHRASGAGSELDVTVAGTGKGDGTFTVQLAAFGLHNVRNALAAIACAVAAGVERDAIVRGLESFAPVSGRLQRKQAACGATVIDDTYNANPDSVRAAIDVLAEAAEPRILVLGDMGEVGTQGREFHEEIAAYAASRGITTVLATGELARHMTAAGAQHFEQFDELLAALDAKLGTKSDATVLVKGSRFMKMERVVQHLLGQHNSGKEAH
;
A
#
# COMPACT_ATOMS: atom_id res chain seq x y z
N MET A 1 2.94 17.20 14.27
CA MET A 1 4.30 17.70 14.59
C MET A 1 4.21 19.15 15.00
N ARG A 2 4.79 19.54 16.12
CA ARG A 2 4.94 20.93 16.57
C ARG A 2 6.39 21.21 16.94
N GLY A 3 6.86 22.45 16.77
CA GLY A 3 8.26 22.77 17.07
C GLY A 3 8.67 24.20 16.75
N SER A 4 9.97 24.44 16.66
CA SER A 4 10.53 25.70 16.18
C SER A 4 11.48 25.47 15.01
N LEU A 5 11.61 26.48 14.15
CA LEU A 5 12.49 26.42 12.98
C LEU A 5 13.95 26.19 13.39
N ALA A 6 14.40 26.87 14.47
CA ALA A 6 15.77 26.77 14.95
C ALA A 6 16.17 25.33 15.36
N LEU A 7 15.26 24.54 15.89
CA LEU A 7 15.52 23.15 16.26
C LEU A 7 15.63 22.21 15.04
N MET A 8 14.95 22.55 13.95
CA MET A 8 14.80 21.71 12.77
C MET A 8 15.86 21.99 11.70
N VAL A 9 16.24 23.25 11.51
CA VAL A 9 17.19 23.69 10.48
C VAL A 9 18.49 22.91 10.44
N PRO A 10 19.13 22.53 11.57
CA PRO A 10 20.38 21.75 11.55
C PRO A 10 20.24 20.36 10.89
N SER A 11 19.02 19.84 10.80
CA SER A 11 18.73 18.53 10.20
C SER A 11 18.36 18.61 8.72
N ILE A 12 18.32 19.82 8.13
CA ILE A 12 17.94 20.06 6.75
C ILE A 12 19.17 20.52 5.96
N ALA A 13 19.59 19.73 5.00
CA ALA A 13 20.78 20.00 4.21
C ALA A 13 20.65 21.30 3.40
N GLY A 14 21.64 22.20 3.53
CA GLY A 14 21.68 23.46 2.82
C GLY A 14 20.64 24.50 3.27
N ALA A 15 19.92 24.25 4.36
CA ALA A 15 18.90 25.14 4.86
C ALA A 15 19.46 26.43 5.45
N ARG A 16 18.79 27.56 5.19
CA ARG A 16 19.02 28.84 5.82
C ARG A 16 17.70 29.38 6.38
N MET A 17 17.71 29.81 7.62
CA MET A 17 16.56 30.38 8.28
C MET A 17 16.64 31.91 8.23
N THR A 18 15.54 32.59 7.90
CA THR A 18 15.46 34.07 7.91
C THR A 18 15.23 34.61 9.32
N GLN A 19 14.31 33.95 10.05
CA GLN A 19 13.93 34.32 11.42
C GLN A 19 13.39 33.05 12.11
N ASN A 20 13.63 32.92 13.42
CA ASN A 20 13.04 31.82 14.18
C ASN A 20 11.54 32.04 14.42
N ALA A 21 10.76 30.95 14.31
CA ALA A 21 9.34 30.91 14.62
C ALA A 21 8.96 29.56 15.16
N THR A 22 7.86 29.47 15.90
CA THR A 22 7.22 28.23 16.32
C THR A 22 6.08 27.89 15.38
N PHE A 23 5.78 26.60 15.27
CA PHE A 23 4.64 26.09 14.51
C PHE A 23 3.97 24.92 15.25
N GLU A 24 2.67 24.72 14.98
CA GLU A 24 1.84 23.69 15.64
C GLU A 24 1.64 22.46 14.78
N SER A 25 1.73 22.59 13.46
CA SER A 25 1.60 21.51 12.48
C SER A 25 2.34 21.84 11.19
N VAL A 26 2.45 20.86 10.29
CA VAL A 26 3.08 21.00 8.98
C VAL A 26 2.04 20.66 7.91
N THR A 27 1.94 21.50 6.89
CA THR A 27 1.04 21.29 5.75
C THR A 27 1.75 21.52 4.43
N THR A 28 1.32 20.84 3.38
CA THR A 28 1.74 21.03 1.99
C THR A 28 0.59 21.53 1.12
N ASP A 29 -0.63 21.61 1.67
CA ASP A 29 -1.84 22.03 0.93
C ASP A 29 -2.20 23.47 1.26
N SER A 30 -2.00 24.38 0.29
CA SER A 30 -2.32 25.79 0.43
C SER A 30 -3.82 26.07 0.63
N ARG A 31 -4.69 25.15 0.20
CA ARG A 31 -6.17 25.28 0.29
C ARG A 31 -6.67 25.11 1.72
N THR A 32 -5.99 24.27 2.50
CA THR A 32 -6.38 23.92 3.89
C THR A 32 -5.43 24.51 4.94
N ALA A 33 -4.37 25.20 4.50
CA ALA A 33 -3.40 25.82 5.40
C ALA A 33 -4.08 26.76 6.41
N SER A 34 -3.65 26.68 7.67
CA SER A 34 -4.26 27.34 8.83
C SER A 34 -3.24 28.14 9.62
N ALA A 35 -3.73 29.00 10.53
CA ALA A 35 -2.89 29.82 11.38
C ALA A 35 -1.95 28.97 12.25
N GLY A 36 -0.68 29.42 12.36
CA GLY A 36 0.34 28.75 13.16
C GLY A 36 0.97 27.51 12.52
N GLU A 37 0.57 27.09 11.31
CA GLU A 37 1.18 25.97 10.61
C GLU A 37 2.50 26.36 9.92
N LEU A 38 3.35 25.38 9.67
CA LEU A 38 4.49 25.45 8.76
C LEU A 38 4.05 24.96 7.38
N PHE A 39 4.00 25.85 6.41
CA PHE A 39 3.68 25.50 5.02
C PHE A 39 4.94 25.12 4.24
N VAL A 40 4.96 23.96 3.60
CA VAL A 40 6.06 23.54 2.71
C VAL A 40 5.62 23.73 1.26
N ALA A 41 6.25 24.63 0.55
CA ALA A 41 5.93 24.97 -0.84
C ALA A 41 6.54 23.92 -1.80
N LEU A 42 5.80 22.85 -2.08
CA LEU A 42 6.22 21.81 -3.00
C LEU A 42 6.00 22.23 -4.46
N ARG A 43 6.87 21.72 -5.34
CA ARG A 43 6.68 21.77 -6.79
C ARG A 43 6.18 20.43 -7.29
N GLY A 44 5.08 20.44 -8.03
CA GLY A 44 4.55 19.30 -8.76
C GLY A 44 4.64 19.53 -10.27
N GLU A 45 4.24 18.55 -11.06
CA GLU A 45 4.24 18.62 -12.53
C GLU A 45 3.31 19.74 -13.06
N ASN A 46 2.20 19.98 -12.39
CA ASN A 46 1.14 20.88 -12.84
C ASN A 46 0.93 22.11 -11.94
N PHE A 47 1.69 22.26 -10.84
CA PHE A 47 1.56 23.40 -9.92
C PHE A 47 2.87 23.67 -9.18
N ASP A 48 3.06 24.92 -8.76
CA ASP A 48 4.14 25.32 -7.86
C ASP A 48 3.55 25.91 -6.57
N GLY A 49 3.85 25.28 -5.43
CA GLY A 49 3.42 25.76 -4.11
C GLY A 49 3.90 27.16 -3.77
N HIS A 50 4.97 27.64 -4.41
CA HIS A 50 5.49 28.98 -4.23
C HIS A 50 4.54 30.07 -4.73
N ASP A 51 3.67 29.77 -5.71
CA ASP A 51 2.67 30.70 -6.23
C ASP A 51 1.57 31.02 -5.21
N PHE A 52 1.44 30.23 -4.15
CA PHE A 52 0.42 30.37 -3.12
C PHE A 52 0.93 31.00 -1.82
N LEU A 53 2.17 31.52 -1.76
CA LEU A 53 2.76 32.04 -0.55
C LEU A 53 2.00 33.25 0.03
N GLU A 54 1.48 34.14 -0.81
CA GLU A 54 0.64 35.27 -0.35
C GLU A 54 -0.70 34.78 0.23
N GLN A 55 -1.29 33.77 -0.40
CA GLN A 55 -2.54 33.15 0.08
C GLN A 55 -2.34 32.53 1.46
N VAL A 56 -1.31 31.70 1.66
CA VAL A 56 -1.07 31.06 2.97
C VAL A 56 -0.65 32.07 4.03
N ALA A 57 0.07 33.16 3.63
CA ALA A 57 0.38 34.27 4.51
C ALA A 57 -0.90 34.97 5.02
N SER A 58 -1.87 35.21 4.13
CA SER A 58 -3.16 35.82 4.50
C SER A 58 -4.00 34.91 5.44
N ARG A 59 -3.75 33.60 5.45
CA ARG A 59 -4.37 32.63 6.36
C ARG A 59 -3.66 32.54 7.72
N GLY A 60 -2.54 33.27 7.89
CA GLY A 60 -1.83 33.34 9.16
C GLY A 60 -0.91 32.18 9.44
N VAL A 61 -0.37 31.47 8.41
CA VAL A 61 0.64 30.44 8.65
C VAL A 61 1.82 31.01 9.44
N GLY A 62 2.39 30.20 10.35
CA GLY A 62 3.47 30.66 11.24
C GLY A 62 4.82 30.82 10.55
N ALA A 63 5.08 30.00 9.51
CA ALA A 63 6.32 29.99 8.75
C ALA A 63 6.16 29.22 7.42
N VAL A 64 7.17 29.33 6.54
CA VAL A 64 7.21 28.63 5.26
C VAL A 64 8.57 27.94 5.04
N VAL A 65 8.55 26.84 4.28
CA VAL A 65 9.74 26.21 3.68
C VAL A 65 9.67 26.44 2.17
N VAL A 66 10.68 27.08 1.61
CA VAL A 66 10.69 27.54 0.22
C VAL A 66 12.06 27.32 -0.42
N GLU A 67 12.13 27.24 -1.75
CA GLU A 67 13.39 27.23 -2.50
C GLU A 67 13.89 28.67 -2.74
N GLN A 68 12.96 29.58 -2.94
CA GLN A 68 13.25 31.00 -3.10
C GLN A 68 12.24 31.83 -2.28
N LEU A 69 12.76 32.82 -1.57
CA LEU A 69 11.92 33.75 -0.81
C LEU A 69 11.53 34.92 -1.73
N PRO A 70 10.23 35.11 -2.03
CA PRO A 70 9.79 36.24 -2.82
C PRO A 70 10.15 37.60 -2.15
N PRO A 71 10.57 38.61 -2.92
CA PRO A 71 10.80 39.94 -2.38
C PRO A 71 9.53 40.46 -1.68
N GLY A 72 9.68 40.96 -0.45
CA GLY A 72 8.57 41.55 0.31
C GLY A 72 7.76 40.56 1.18
N LEU A 73 7.94 39.26 1.06
CA LEU A 73 7.32 38.29 1.97
C LEU A 73 7.93 38.43 3.38
N LYS A 74 7.08 38.75 4.37
CA LYS A 74 7.51 39.00 5.77
C LYS A 74 7.40 37.76 6.68
N LEU A 75 7.03 36.60 6.13
CA LEU A 75 6.94 35.36 6.92
C LEU A 75 8.33 34.85 7.32
N PRO A 76 8.47 34.31 8.54
CA PRO A 76 9.59 33.45 8.87
C PRO A 76 9.73 32.32 7.85
N ALA A 77 10.94 32.07 7.36
CA ALA A 77 11.15 31.10 6.31
C ALA A 77 12.41 30.25 6.56
N ILE A 78 12.33 29.00 6.12
CA ILE A 78 13.50 28.15 5.84
C ILE A 78 13.67 28.11 4.31
N VAL A 79 14.80 28.61 3.84
CA VAL A 79 15.17 28.54 2.42
C VAL A 79 16.06 27.32 2.21
N VAL A 80 15.68 26.46 1.27
CA VAL A 80 16.31 25.17 1.00
C VAL A 80 16.60 24.98 -0.48
N PRO A 81 17.54 24.11 -0.87
CA PRO A 81 17.79 23.82 -2.28
C PRO A 81 16.63 23.09 -2.98
N ASN A 82 15.88 22.26 -2.23
CA ASN A 82 14.75 21.47 -2.74
C ASN A 82 13.75 21.20 -1.61
N THR A 83 12.51 21.62 -1.79
CA THR A 83 11.47 21.54 -0.75
C THR A 83 10.96 20.12 -0.53
N LEU A 84 10.97 19.24 -1.55
CA LEU A 84 10.58 17.83 -1.39
C LEU A 84 11.60 17.08 -0.55
N VAL A 85 12.89 17.27 -0.81
CA VAL A 85 13.98 16.69 0.01
C VAL A 85 13.90 17.21 1.44
N ALA A 86 13.67 18.52 1.62
CA ALA A 86 13.52 19.15 2.92
C ALA A 86 12.32 18.55 3.70
N LEU A 87 11.19 18.31 3.04
CA LEU A 87 10.02 17.67 3.65
C LEU A 87 10.38 16.30 4.24
N GLY A 88 11.12 15.47 3.48
CA GLY A 88 11.63 14.17 3.98
C GLY A 88 12.55 14.31 5.18
N GLN A 89 13.49 15.29 5.15
CA GLN A 89 14.42 15.53 6.26
C GLN A 89 13.71 16.08 7.52
N ILE A 90 12.69 16.91 7.35
CA ILE A 90 11.83 17.39 8.45
C ILE A 90 11.10 16.21 9.10
N ALA A 91 10.55 15.29 8.29
CA ALA A 91 9.84 14.14 8.78
C ALA A 91 10.78 13.15 9.48
N ASN A 92 11.98 12.92 8.94
CA ASN A 92 12.98 12.08 9.59
C ASN A 92 13.45 12.66 10.92
N PHE A 93 13.73 13.97 10.97
CA PHE A 93 14.03 14.69 12.21
C PHE A 93 12.94 14.47 13.27
N TRP A 94 11.67 14.54 12.88
CA TRP A 94 10.56 14.30 13.81
C TRP A 94 10.49 12.83 14.23
N ARG A 95 10.59 11.89 13.27
CA ARG A 95 10.54 10.44 13.48
C ARG A 95 11.58 9.97 14.49
N THR A 96 12.82 10.45 14.39
CA THR A 96 13.94 10.01 15.23
C THR A 96 13.86 10.48 16.70
N ARG A 97 12.87 11.28 17.04
CA ARG A 97 12.58 11.69 18.42
C ARG A 97 11.75 10.65 19.21
N PHE A 98 11.26 9.62 18.54
CA PHE A 98 10.39 8.60 19.13
C PHE A 98 11.11 7.25 19.10
N ASP A 99 11.35 6.70 20.29
CA ASP A 99 11.96 5.37 20.47
C ASP A 99 10.84 4.30 20.46
N ILE A 100 10.21 4.14 19.30
CA ILE A 100 9.17 3.14 19.06
C ILE A 100 9.52 2.30 17.83
N PRO A 101 9.11 1.03 17.76
CA PRO A 101 9.26 0.24 16.56
C PRO A 101 8.45 0.83 15.40
N VAL A 102 9.13 1.11 14.28
CA VAL A 102 8.50 1.46 13.01
C VAL A 102 8.73 0.31 12.04
N ILE A 103 7.64 -0.17 11.46
CA ILE A 103 7.62 -1.24 10.46
C ILE A 103 7.47 -0.58 9.09
N GLY A 104 8.48 -0.71 8.23
CA GLY A 104 8.40 -0.32 6.82
C GLY A 104 7.90 -1.48 5.98
N VAL A 105 6.85 -1.28 5.21
CA VAL A 105 6.21 -2.32 4.37
C VAL A 105 6.34 -1.97 2.91
N THR A 106 7.03 -2.82 2.14
CA THR A 106 7.10 -2.73 0.67
C THR A 106 6.81 -4.07 0.01
N GLY A 107 6.88 -4.14 -1.32
CA GLY A 107 6.60 -5.31 -2.14
C GLY A 107 5.67 -4.99 -3.30
N SER A 108 5.62 -5.85 -4.30
CA SER A 108 4.81 -5.60 -5.49
C SER A 108 3.32 -5.61 -5.20
N ASN A 109 2.83 -6.65 -4.54
CA ASN A 109 1.42 -6.83 -4.25
C ASN A 109 1.17 -7.02 -2.76
N GLY A 110 -0.02 -6.63 -2.28
CA GLY A 110 -0.45 -6.84 -0.90
C GLY A 110 0.05 -5.80 0.11
N LYS A 111 0.88 -4.82 -0.25
CA LYS A 111 1.41 -3.77 0.65
C LYS A 111 0.34 -3.19 1.59
N THR A 112 -0.74 -2.66 1.04
CA THR A 112 -1.81 -2.03 1.83
C THR A 112 -2.54 -3.05 2.69
N THR A 113 -2.82 -4.25 2.17
CA THR A 113 -3.49 -5.30 2.94
C THR A 113 -2.65 -5.72 4.15
N VAL A 114 -1.35 -5.97 3.95
CA VAL A 114 -0.43 -6.31 5.04
C VAL A 114 -0.30 -5.15 6.04
N LYS A 115 -0.17 -3.92 5.54
CA LYS A 115 -0.13 -2.72 6.38
C LYS A 115 -1.38 -2.58 7.24
N GLU A 116 -2.58 -2.83 6.69
CA GLU A 116 -3.82 -2.78 7.47
C GLU A 116 -3.94 -3.96 8.46
N MET A 117 -3.48 -5.18 8.09
CA MET A 117 -3.40 -6.31 9.02
C MET A 117 -2.46 -5.99 10.20
N ILE A 118 -1.26 -5.44 9.92
CA ILE A 118 -0.34 -4.99 10.97
C ILE A 118 -0.99 -3.90 11.81
N ALA A 119 -1.63 -2.91 11.19
CA ALA A 119 -2.30 -1.83 11.90
C ALA A 119 -3.41 -2.36 12.84
N SER A 120 -4.18 -3.36 12.40
CA SER A 120 -5.19 -4.02 13.24
C SER A 120 -4.56 -4.76 14.43
N ILE A 121 -3.44 -5.46 14.20
CA ILE A 121 -2.67 -6.11 15.28
C ILE A 121 -2.14 -5.07 16.29
N LEU A 122 -1.56 -3.97 15.80
CA LEU A 122 -1.06 -2.90 16.68
C LEU A 122 -2.18 -2.21 17.45
N ALA A 123 -3.38 -2.06 16.87
CA ALA A 123 -4.56 -1.56 17.59
C ALA A 123 -5.01 -2.51 18.68
N ALA A 124 -5.00 -3.82 18.42
CA ALA A 124 -5.34 -4.83 19.43
C ALA A 124 -4.31 -4.90 20.57
N ALA A 125 -3.05 -4.54 20.31
CA ALA A 125 -1.96 -4.53 21.29
C ALA A 125 -1.92 -3.24 22.12
N TYR A 126 -2.09 -2.07 21.47
CA TYR A 126 -1.79 -0.77 22.06
C TYR A 126 -2.97 0.21 22.06
N GLY A 127 -4.11 -0.20 21.52
CA GLY A 127 -5.26 0.67 21.29
C GLY A 127 -5.09 1.55 20.02
N GLU A 128 -6.20 2.14 19.55
CA GLU A 128 -6.23 3.01 18.36
C GLU A 128 -5.29 4.21 18.49
N GLU A 129 -5.22 4.83 19.67
CA GLU A 129 -4.36 5.98 19.98
C GLU A 129 -2.87 5.58 20.08
N GLY A 130 -2.58 4.30 20.37
CA GLY A 130 -1.22 3.78 20.53
C GLY A 130 -0.55 3.37 19.24
N ARG A 131 -1.27 3.34 18.12
CA ARG A 131 -0.73 2.96 16.81
C ARG A 131 -0.69 4.12 15.82
N LEU A 132 0.36 4.19 15.01
CA LEU A 132 0.38 4.99 13.78
C LEU A 132 0.35 4.06 12.57
N ALA A 133 -0.46 4.37 11.55
CA ALA A 133 -0.44 3.68 10.26
C ALA A 133 -0.56 4.68 9.10
N THR A 134 0.00 4.33 7.95
CA THR A 134 -0.23 5.05 6.69
C THR A 134 -1.72 5.08 6.38
N ARG A 135 -2.26 6.24 6.10
CA ARG A 135 -3.66 6.42 5.66
C ARG A 135 -3.74 6.40 4.14
N GLY A 136 -4.73 5.65 3.62
CA GLY A 136 -4.94 5.56 2.18
C GLY A 136 -3.67 5.12 1.44
N ASN A 137 -3.28 5.87 0.41
CA ASN A 137 -2.12 5.65 -0.45
C ASN A 137 -0.96 6.63 -0.19
N LEU A 138 -0.83 7.18 1.03
CA LEU A 138 0.24 8.11 1.42
C LEU A 138 1.58 7.38 1.60
N ASN A 139 2.07 6.72 0.55
CA ASN A 139 3.21 5.83 0.55
C ASN A 139 4.41 6.30 -0.29
N ASN A 140 4.37 7.55 -0.81
CA ASN A 140 5.41 8.18 -1.63
C ASN A 140 6.22 9.24 -0.86
N GLU A 141 7.10 9.97 -1.54
CA GLU A 141 8.01 10.99 -0.96
C GLU A 141 7.28 12.21 -0.33
N ILE A 142 5.96 12.34 -0.53
CA ILE A 142 5.12 13.32 0.18
C ILE A 142 4.32 12.62 1.29
N GLY A 143 3.72 11.49 0.99
CA GLY A 143 2.81 10.77 1.89
C GLY A 143 3.49 10.16 3.12
N VAL A 144 4.69 9.59 2.94
CA VAL A 144 5.47 9.03 4.05
C VAL A 144 5.86 10.12 5.05
N PRO A 145 6.43 11.28 4.65
CA PRO A 145 6.64 12.42 5.53
C PRO A 145 5.39 12.85 6.29
N LEU A 146 4.27 13.06 5.58
CA LEU A 146 3.01 13.47 6.20
C LEU A 146 2.50 12.45 7.22
N THR A 147 2.70 11.15 6.97
CA THR A 147 2.38 10.08 7.91
C THR A 147 3.23 10.19 9.18
N LEU A 148 4.55 10.30 9.03
CA LEU A 148 5.49 10.34 10.16
C LEU A 148 5.31 11.59 11.04
N MET A 149 4.99 12.74 10.45
CA MET A 149 4.73 13.98 11.19
C MET A 149 3.50 13.93 12.10
N ARG A 150 2.67 12.88 11.96
CA ARG A 150 1.56 12.58 12.89
C ARG A 150 2.01 11.84 14.15
N LEU A 151 3.26 11.41 14.27
CA LEU A 151 3.78 10.77 15.48
C LEU A 151 3.61 11.68 16.70
N THR A 152 3.22 11.09 17.81
CA THR A 152 3.08 11.69 19.13
C THR A 152 3.58 10.72 20.20
N GLU A 153 3.71 11.17 21.44
CA GLU A 153 4.13 10.36 22.59
C GLU A 153 3.10 9.26 22.97
N ALA A 154 1.87 9.36 22.49
CA ALA A 154 0.86 8.32 22.68
C ALA A 154 1.17 7.06 21.90
N HIS A 155 1.80 7.20 20.72
CA HIS A 155 2.10 6.06 19.86
C HIS A 155 3.15 5.12 20.49
N LYS A 156 2.90 3.83 20.39
CA LYS A 156 3.77 2.74 20.88
C LYS A 156 4.40 1.95 19.75
N ALA A 157 3.82 1.98 18.58
CA ALA A 157 4.35 1.38 17.36
C ALA A 157 3.78 2.06 16.10
N ALA A 158 4.46 1.91 14.98
CA ALA A 158 4.01 2.45 13.71
C ALA A 158 4.21 1.46 12.57
N VAL A 159 3.30 1.48 11.59
CA VAL A 159 3.46 0.81 10.30
C VAL A 159 3.35 1.81 9.17
N VAL A 160 4.36 1.86 8.32
CA VAL A 160 4.50 2.81 7.21
C VAL A 160 4.63 2.04 5.91
N GLU A 161 3.68 2.27 5.00
CA GLU A 161 3.73 1.72 3.65
C GLU A 161 4.72 2.53 2.80
N LEU A 162 5.62 1.83 2.10
CA LEU A 162 6.64 2.39 1.22
C LEU A 162 6.34 1.92 -0.20
N GLY A 163 5.90 2.84 -1.05
CA GLY A 163 5.57 2.59 -2.44
C GLY A 163 6.64 3.13 -3.38
N MET A 164 6.78 2.50 -4.54
CA MET A 164 7.67 2.96 -5.61
C MET A 164 6.95 2.99 -6.95
N ASN A 165 7.44 3.82 -7.83
CA ASN A 165 7.24 3.76 -9.28
C ASN A 165 8.60 3.66 -10.00
N HIS A 166 9.64 4.29 -9.45
CA HIS A 166 10.96 4.40 -10.07
C HIS A 166 12.08 3.86 -9.15
N PRO A 167 13.22 3.45 -9.75
CA PRO A 167 14.39 3.04 -8.99
C PRO A 167 14.88 4.10 -8.00
N GLY A 168 15.30 3.65 -6.81
CA GLY A 168 15.86 4.48 -5.72
C GLY A 168 14.81 5.06 -4.77
N GLU A 169 13.50 4.93 -5.05
CA GLU A 169 12.45 5.50 -4.19
C GLU A 169 12.35 4.79 -2.85
N ILE A 170 12.38 3.44 -2.83
CA ILE A 170 12.32 2.68 -1.56
C ILE A 170 13.50 3.02 -0.65
N GLY A 171 14.71 3.19 -1.22
CA GLY A 171 15.87 3.62 -0.44
C GLY A 171 15.67 4.99 0.22
N ARG A 172 15.14 5.96 -0.52
CA ARG A 172 14.83 7.30 0.00
C ARG A 172 13.75 7.26 1.08
N LEU A 173 12.65 6.55 0.82
CA LEU A 173 11.55 6.38 1.78
C LEU A 173 12.00 5.67 3.06
N THR A 174 12.88 4.66 2.93
CA THR A 174 13.48 3.97 4.06
C THR A 174 14.33 4.90 4.91
N ALA A 175 15.15 5.75 4.28
CA ALA A 175 15.93 6.75 4.98
C ALA A 175 15.05 7.76 5.74
N ILE A 176 13.91 8.18 5.15
CA ILE A 176 12.94 9.06 5.79
C ILE A 176 12.25 8.37 6.96
N ALA A 177 11.75 7.15 6.76
CA ALA A 177 10.97 6.41 7.77
C ALA A 177 11.85 5.86 8.91
N ALA A 178 13.13 5.61 8.66
CA ALA A 178 14.07 5.00 9.60
C ALA A 178 13.43 3.82 10.36
N PRO A 179 12.99 2.76 9.64
CA PRO A 179 12.29 1.64 10.25
C PRO A 179 13.25 0.75 11.04
N ALA A 180 12.76 0.17 12.14
CA ALA A 180 13.46 -0.89 12.88
C ALA A 180 13.17 -2.28 12.28
N ILE A 181 12.05 -2.42 11.56
CA ILE A 181 11.61 -3.65 10.92
C ILE A 181 11.29 -3.33 9.47
N GLY A 182 11.91 -4.05 8.54
CA GLY A 182 11.69 -3.89 7.10
C GLY A 182 11.06 -5.14 6.50
N LEU A 183 9.86 -5.01 5.93
CA LEU A 183 9.16 -6.08 5.23
C LEU A 183 9.26 -5.91 3.72
N VAL A 184 9.75 -6.95 3.05
CA VAL A 184 9.48 -7.18 1.63
C VAL A 184 8.41 -8.26 1.51
N ASN A 185 7.22 -7.89 1.03
CA ASN A 185 6.10 -8.83 0.94
C ASN A 185 6.26 -9.84 -0.21
N ASN A 186 6.71 -9.39 -1.35
CA ASN A 186 7.02 -10.18 -2.56
C ASN A 186 7.71 -9.31 -3.62
N ALA A 187 8.22 -9.94 -4.69
CA ALA A 187 8.64 -9.28 -5.90
C ALA A 187 7.96 -9.95 -7.11
N GLN A 188 7.17 -9.17 -7.84
CA GLN A 188 6.32 -9.62 -8.94
C GLN A 188 6.32 -8.57 -10.06
N ARG A 189 5.57 -8.81 -11.15
CA ARG A 189 5.48 -7.92 -12.30
C ARG A 189 4.65 -6.67 -11.98
N GLU A 190 5.28 -5.66 -11.38
CA GLU A 190 4.72 -4.33 -11.19
C GLU A 190 5.64 -3.28 -11.81
N HIS A 191 5.11 -2.14 -12.22
CA HIS A 191 5.86 -1.00 -12.79
C HIS A 191 6.88 -1.40 -13.86
N GLN A 192 6.54 -2.40 -14.70
CA GLN A 192 7.47 -2.95 -15.71
C GLN A 192 7.91 -1.92 -16.74
N GLU A 193 7.15 -0.86 -16.93
CA GLU A 193 7.51 0.29 -17.75
C GLU A 193 8.81 0.97 -17.26
N PHE A 194 9.02 1.04 -15.94
CA PHE A 194 10.15 1.72 -15.31
C PHE A 194 11.19 0.77 -14.76
N MET A 195 10.76 -0.38 -14.26
CA MET A 195 11.64 -1.37 -13.61
C MET A 195 12.21 -2.41 -14.59
N HIS A 196 11.53 -2.64 -15.71
CA HIS A 196 11.90 -3.55 -16.81
C HIS A 196 11.95 -5.04 -16.44
N THR A 197 12.43 -5.41 -15.24
CA THR A 197 12.57 -6.81 -14.81
C THR A 197 12.06 -6.99 -13.36
N VAL A 198 11.61 -8.20 -13.06
CA VAL A 198 11.20 -8.56 -11.68
C VAL A 198 12.41 -8.58 -10.74
N GLU A 199 13.61 -8.87 -11.24
CA GLU A 199 14.85 -8.78 -10.46
C GLU A 199 15.13 -7.33 -10.00
N ALA A 200 14.95 -6.34 -10.89
CA ALA A 200 15.07 -4.93 -10.52
C ALA A 200 14.04 -4.54 -9.46
N VAL A 201 12.80 -5.03 -9.58
CA VAL A 201 11.76 -4.86 -8.55
C VAL A 201 12.20 -5.48 -7.22
N ALA A 202 12.76 -6.68 -7.23
CA ALA A 202 13.23 -7.36 -6.01
C ALA A 202 14.40 -6.61 -5.34
N GLN A 203 15.33 -6.08 -6.14
CA GLN A 203 16.45 -5.26 -5.65
C GLN A 203 15.95 -3.95 -5.03
N GLU A 204 15.03 -3.26 -5.72
CA GLU A 204 14.46 -2.00 -5.23
C GLU A 204 13.67 -2.22 -3.94
N ASN A 205 12.77 -3.21 -3.87
CA ASN A 205 12.07 -3.57 -2.64
C ASN A 205 13.06 -3.96 -1.53
N GLY A 206 14.14 -4.64 -1.87
CA GLY A 206 15.23 -5.01 -0.95
C GLY A 206 15.93 -3.80 -0.29
N ALA A 207 15.79 -2.60 -0.85
CA ALA A 207 16.37 -1.39 -0.27
C ALA A 207 15.82 -1.09 1.14
N VAL A 208 14.59 -1.53 1.47
CA VAL A 208 14.07 -1.44 2.84
C VAL A 208 14.93 -2.24 3.82
N ILE A 209 15.43 -3.42 3.43
CA ILE A 209 16.31 -4.27 4.23
C ILE A 209 17.70 -3.63 4.33
N ALA A 210 18.25 -3.19 3.19
CA ALA A 210 19.57 -2.58 3.13
C ALA A 210 19.69 -1.32 4.02
N GLY A 211 18.59 -0.56 4.15
CA GLY A 211 18.52 0.65 4.95
C GLY A 211 18.26 0.45 6.46
N LEU A 212 18.00 -0.77 6.91
CA LEU A 212 17.79 -1.06 8.34
C LEU A 212 19.07 -0.79 9.17
N PRO A 213 18.92 -0.40 10.45
CA PRO A 213 20.03 -0.36 11.39
C PRO A 213 20.63 -1.76 11.62
N ALA A 214 21.79 -1.83 12.26
CA ALA A 214 22.51 -3.10 12.47
C ALA A 214 21.74 -4.10 13.35
N ASP A 215 20.93 -3.60 14.27
CA ASP A 215 20.05 -4.35 15.16
C ASP A 215 18.61 -4.49 14.63
N GLY A 216 18.36 -4.01 13.42
CA GLY A 216 17.07 -4.11 12.75
C GLY A 216 16.67 -5.53 12.38
N VAL A 217 15.38 -5.73 12.08
CA VAL A 217 14.83 -7.03 11.69
C VAL A 217 14.36 -6.98 10.23
N ALA A 218 14.93 -7.86 9.41
CA ALA A 218 14.50 -8.08 8.04
C ALA A 218 13.40 -9.15 7.99
N VAL A 219 12.29 -8.85 7.31
CA VAL A 219 11.16 -9.76 7.12
C VAL A 219 10.90 -9.96 5.64
N PHE A 220 10.87 -11.22 5.16
CA PHE A 220 10.63 -11.54 3.76
C PHE A 220 10.17 -13.00 3.59
N PRO A 221 9.55 -13.38 2.43
CA PRO A 221 9.12 -14.76 2.23
C PRO A 221 10.29 -15.73 2.15
N ALA A 222 10.09 -16.95 2.66
CA ALA A 222 11.08 -18.04 2.61
C ALA A 222 11.11 -18.77 1.26
N ASP A 223 10.08 -18.62 0.46
CA ASP A 223 9.79 -19.38 -0.75
C ASP A 223 9.57 -18.49 -2.00
N ASP A 224 10.15 -17.28 -1.99
CA ASP A 224 10.21 -16.40 -3.15
C ASP A 224 11.52 -16.66 -3.95
N THR A 225 11.49 -16.43 -5.24
CA THR A 225 12.65 -16.54 -6.12
C THR A 225 13.84 -15.67 -5.65
N TYR A 226 13.55 -14.56 -4.97
CA TYR A 226 14.53 -13.58 -4.54
C TYR A 226 14.88 -13.64 -3.04
N THR A 227 14.49 -14.72 -2.35
CA THR A 227 14.81 -14.94 -0.92
C THR A 227 16.31 -14.81 -0.64
N ASP A 228 17.16 -15.42 -1.47
CA ASP A 228 18.62 -15.36 -1.31
C ASP A 228 19.20 -13.95 -1.50
N LEU A 229 18.61 -13.15 -2.40
CA LEU A 229 18.97 -11.75 -2.57
C LEU A 229 18.71 -10.96 -1.29
N TRP A 230 17.52 -11.09 -0.71
CA TRP A 230 17.14 -10.38 0.53
C TRP A 230 17.92 -10.88 1.75
N MET A 231 18.23 -12.18 1.81
CA MET A 231 19.12 -12.74 2.82
C MET A 231 20.52 -12.11 2.73
N GLY A 232 21.07 -11.98 1.52
CA GLY A 232 22.34 -11.31 1.28
C GLY A 232 22.32 -9.85 1.75
N LEU A 233 21.25 -9.10 1.44
CA LEU A 233 21.08 -7.71 1.89
C LEU A 233 21.01 -7.59 3.42
N ALA A 234 20.36 -8.53 4.10
CA ALA A 234 20.28 -8.55 5.56
C ALA A 234 21.64 -8.77 6.22
N GLN A 235 22.56 -9.47 5.54
CA GLN A 235 23.90 -9.79 6.07
C GLN A 235 24.97 -8.72 5.78
N GLN A 236 24.74 -7.80 4.82
CA GLN A 236 25.77 -6.86 4.32
C GLN A 236 26.31 -5.86 5.37
N ARG A 237 25.52 -5.48 6.38
CA ARG A 237 25.91 -4.49 7.41
C ARG A 237 25.79 -5.05 8.83
N GLY A 238 26.33 -6.23 9.04
CA GLY A 238 26.18 -6.97 10.29
C GLY A 238 25.12 -8.06 10.14
N GLN A 239 25.00 -8.91 11.15
CA GLN A 239 23.99 -9.97 11.13
C GLN A 239 22.67 -9.44 11.68
N ARG A 240 21.90 -8.75 10.83
CA ARG A 240 20.52 -8.38 11.18
C ARG A 240 19.71 -9.62 11.46
N LYS A 241 18.81 -9.53 12.41
CA LYS A 241 17.84 -10.61 12.65
C LYS A 241 16.97 -10.77 11.40
N VAL A 242 16.76 -12.02 11.00
CA VAL A 242 15.86 -12.36 9.87
C VAL A 242 14.68 -13.16 10.42
N ILE A 243 13.48 -12.83 10.00
CA ILE A 243 12.26 -13.61 10.22
C ILE A 243 11.62 -13.84 8.86
N THR A 244 11.57 -15.10 8.44
CA THR A 244 10.92 -15.48 7.18
C THR A 244 9.49 -15.92 7.39
N PHE A 245 8.65 -15.76 6.37
CA PHE A 245 7.28 -16.27 6.35
C PHE A 245 7.01 -17.06 5.08
N GLY A 246 6.06 -17.99 5.14
CA GLY A 246 5.70 -18.82 3.98
C GLY A 246 4.78 -19.98 4.34
N LEU A 247 4.42 -20.79 3.35
CA LEU A 247 3.50 -21.91 3.54
C LEU A 247 4.19 -23.20 3.97
N THR A 248 5.51 -23.22 3.97
CA THR A 248 6.30 -24.40 4.34
C THR A 248 6.92 -24.23 5.72
N SER A 249 7.21 -25.35 6.39
CA SER A 249 7.88 -25.38 7.70
C SER A 249 9.33 -24.88 7.67
N ALA A 250 9.88 -24.58 6.50
CA ALA A 250 11.19 -23.91 6.37
C ALA A 250 11.15 -22.44 6.80
N ALA A 251 9.97 -21.80 6.79
CA ALA A 251 9.78 -20.44 7.25
C ALA A 251 9.66 -20.35 8.77
N ASN A 252 10.13 -19.23 9.36
CA ASN A 252 9.93 -18.97 10.78
C ASN A 252 8.45 -18.81 11.14
N VAL A 253 7.66 -18.24 10.24
CA VAL A 253 6.20 -18.09 10.39
C VAL A 253 5.53 -18.82 9.23
N SER A 254 4.84 -19.91 9.53
CA SER A 254 4.16 -20.75 8.55
C SER A 254 2.76 -21.11 9.01
N CYS A 255 1.93 -21.68 8.14
CA CYS A 255 0.63 -22.22 8.53
C CYS A 255 0.18 -23.40 7.65
N ALA A 256 -0.62 -24.29 8.24
CA ALA A 256 -1.66 -24.98 7.50
C ALA A 256 -2.88 -24.08 7.39
N HIS A 257 -3.62 -24.12 6.28
CA HIS A 257 -4.79 -23.30 6.08
C HIS A 257 -5.92 -24.09 5.43
N ARG A 258 -7.15 -23.65 5.70
CA ARG A 258 -8.36 -24.19 5.07
C ARG A 258 -9.37 -23.07 4.83
N ALA A 259 -10.16 -23.22 3.77
CA ALA A 259 -11.27 -22.29 3.52
C ALA A 259 -12.27 -22.37 4.69
N SER A 260 -12.75 -21.23 5.14
CA SER A 260 -13.79 -21.06 6.15
C SER A 260 -14.88 -20.18 5.54
N GLY A 261 -16.15 -20.34 5.96
CA GLY A 261 -17.31 -19.70 5.32
C GLY A 261 -17.17 -18.19 5.07
N ALA A 262 -16.43 -17.47 5.92
CA ALA A 262 -16.20 -16.02 5.81
C ALA A 262 -14.77 -15.66 5.35
N GLY A 263 -13.88 -16.63 5.10
CA GLY A 263 -12.48 -16.35 4.76
C GLY A 263 -11.60 -17.58 4.83
N SER A 264 -10.56 -17.54 5.64
CA SER A 264 -9.60 -18.63 5.83
C SER A 264 -9.33 -18.88 7.31
N GLU A 265 -9.24 -20.14 7.71
CA GLU A 265 -8.73 -20.54 9.01
C GLU A 265 -7.26 -20.92 8.86
N LEU A 266 -6.41 -20.38 9.71
CA LEU A 266 -4.96 -20.52 9.69
C LEU A 266 -4.49 -21.20 10.99
N ASP A 267 -3.88 -22.38 10.88
CA ASP A 267 -3.16 -23.00 12.00
C ASP A 267 -1.69 -22.59 11.89
N VAL A 268 -1.36 -21.50 12.58
CA VAL A 268 -0.07 -20.82 12.48
C VAL A 268 0.98 -21.48 13.38
N THR A 269 2.18 -21.64 12.85
CA THR A 269 3.39 -22.03 13.60
C THR A 269 4.42 -20.91 13.51
N VAL A 270 4.92 -20.47 14.67
CA VAL A 270 6.05 -19.56 14.80
C VAL A 270 7.20 -20.31 15.45
N ALA A 271 8.38 -20.33 14.81
CA ALA A 271 9.54 -21.05 15.28
C ALA A 271 10.85 -20.33 14.99
N GLY A 272 11.82 -20.42 15.93
CA GLY A 272 13.16 -19.84 15.78
C GLY A 272 13.20 -18.33 15.92
N THR A 273 12.14 -17.69 16.41
CA THR A 273 12.06 -16.24 16.64
C THR A 273 12.36 -15.85 18.09
N GLY A 274 12.27 -16.81 19.03
CA GLY A 274 12.45 -16.61 20.46
C GLY A 274 11.11 -16.43 21.20
N LYS A 275 10.83 -15.28 21.78
CA LYS A 275 9.61 -15.05 22.61
C LYS A 275 8.27 -15.31 21.89
N GLY A 276 8.25 -15.27 20.54
CA GLY A 276 7.05 -15.50 19.76
C GLY A 276 6.75 -16.97 19.44
N ASP A 277 7.66 -17.88 19.72
CA ASP A 277 7.57 -19.28 19.29
C ASP A 277 6.34 -20.00 19.85
N GLY A 278 5.72 -20.85 19.02
CA GLY A 278 4.56 -21.67 19.35
C GLY A 278 3.52 -21.72 18.25
N THR A 279 2.37 -22.33 18.56
CA THR A 279 1.27 -22.53 17.60
C THR A 279 0.00 -21.81 18.09
N PHE A 280 -0.82 -21.36 17.15
CA PHE A 280 -2.13 -20.76 17.41
C PHE A 280 -2.98 -20.75 16.14
N THR A 281 -4.30 -20.64 16.31
CA THR A 281 -5.25 -20.57 15.19
C THR A 281 -5.77 -19.14 15.02
N VAL A 282 -6.00 -18.73 13.78
CA VAL A 282 -6.57 -17.42 13.39
C VAL A 282 -7.71 -17.62 12.41
N GLN A 283 -8.85 -16.98 12.66
CA GLN A 283 -9.97 -16.87 11.72
C GLN A 283 -9.82 -15.56 10.93
N LEU A 284 -9.30 -15.65 9.71
CA LEU A 284 -9.04 -14.50 8.86
C LEU A 284 -10.24 -14.22 7.95
N ALA A 285 -10.85 -13.04 8.05
CA ALA A 285 -11.95 -12.60 7.20
C ALA A 285 -11.49 -12.17 5.79
N ALA A 286 -10.57 -12.92 5.17
CA ALA A 286 -10.06 -12.67 3.83
C ALA A 286 -9.86 -13.97 3.06
N PHE A 287 -10.13 -13.93 1.75
CA PHE A 287 -10.08 -15.09 0.86
C PHE A 287 -8.80 -15.10 0.03
N GLY A 288 -8.42 -16.30 -0.41
CA GLY A 288 -7.32 -16.55 -1.34
C GLY A 288 -5.96 -16.69 -0.66
N LEU A 289 -5.12 -17.52 -1.28
CA LEU A 289 -3.80 -17.88 -0.78
C LEU A 289 -2.88 -16.69 -0.57
N HIS A 290 -2.99 -15.67 -1.42
CA HIS A 290 -2.22 -14.43 -1.28
C HIS A 290 -2.56 -13.68 0.01
N ASN A 291 -3.82 -13.72 0.51
CA ASN A 291 -4.18 -13.12 1.80
C ASN A 291 -3.74 -13.97 2.98
N VAL A 292 -3.65 -15.28 2.84
CA VAL A 292 -2.97 -16.16 3.81
C VAL A 292 -1.50 -15.73 3.95
N ARG A 293 -0.78 -15.55 2.82
CA ARG A 293 0.61 -15.06 2.83
C ARG A 293 0.73 -13.66 3.43
N ASN A 294 -0.18 -12.75 3.11
CA ASN A 294 -0.23 -11.41 3.70
C ASN A 294 -0.40 -11.46 5.23
N ALA A 295 -1.24 -12.37 5.73
CA ALA A 295 -1.40 -12.57 7.19
C ALA A 295 -0.13 -13.11 7.83
N LEU A 296 0.56 -14.07 7.20
CA LEU A 296 1.85 -14.57 7.70
C LEU A 296 2.92 -13.48 7.74
N ALA A 297 2.98 -12.60 6.72
CA ALA A 297 3.85 -11.43 6.70
C ALA A 297 3.54 -10.46 7.86
N ALA A 298 2.24 -10.21 8.11
CA ALA A 298 1.80 -9.36 9.21
C ALA A 298 2.16 -9.97 10.58
N ILE A 299 1.98 -11.28 10.76
CA ILE A 299 2.39 -12.00 11.96
C ILE A 299 3.89 -11.89 12.17
N ALA A 300 4.70 -12.12 11.12
CA ALA A 300 6.17 -12.03 11.19
C ALA A 300 6.63 -10.64 11.64
N CYS A 301 6.01 -9.57 11.09
CA CYS A 301 6.29 -8.20 11.52
C CYS A 301 5.86 -7.93 12.97
N ALA A 302 4.71 -8.45 13.39
CA ALA A 302 4.21 -8.28 14.76
C ALA A 302 5.10 -9.01 15.78
N VAL A 303 5.55 -10.23 15.45
CA VAL A 303 6.55 -10.99 16.25
C VAL A 303 7.87 -10.23 16.31
N ALA A 304 8.34 -9.66 15.19
CA ALA A 304 9.54 -8.83 15.16
C ALA A 304 9.41 -7.59 16.06
N ALA A 305 8.22 -7.00 16.13
CA ALA A 305 7.91 -5.85 16.99
C ALA A 305 7.67 -6.23 18.46
N GLY A 306 7.73 -7.52 18.82
CA GLY A 306 7.52 -8.01 20.19
C GLY A 306 6.06 -7.98 20.65
N VAL A 307 5.11 -7.99 19.72
CA VAL A 307 3.67 -8.02 20.03
C VAL A 307 3.30 -9.41 20.57
N GLU A 308 2.53 -9.41 21.64
CA GLU A 308 2.04 -10.65 22.28
C GLU A 308 1.05 -11.41 21.37
N ARG A 309 1.11 -12.75 21.43
CA ARG A 309 0.31 -13.66 20.59
C ARG A 309 -1.17 -13.35 20.60
N ASP A 310 -1.77 -13.14 21.78
CA ASP A 310 -3.19 -12.89 21.90
C ASP A 310 -3.62 -11.60 21.17
N ALA A 311 -2.76 -10.58 21.14
CA ALA A 311 -3.02 -9.37 20.38
C ALA A 311 -2.91 -9.60 18.87
N ILE A 312 -1.98 -10.46 18.43
CA ILE A 312 -1.86 -10.88 17.03
C ILE A 312 -3.14 -11.56 16.56
N VAL A 313 -3.64 -12.54 17.34
CA VAL A 313 -4.88 -13.26 17.01
C VAL A 313 -6.06 -12.29 16.95
N ARG A 314 -6.32 -11.55 18.03
CA ARG A 314 -7.44 -10.58 18.06
C ARG A 314 -7.36 -9.54 16.93
N GLY A 315 -6.15 -9.07 16.63
CA GLY A 315 -5.95 -8.08 15.58
C GLY A 315 -6.27 -8.61 14.18
N LEU A 316 -5.85 -9.82 13.86
CA LEU A 316 -6.16 -10.45 12.56
C LEU A 316 -7.63 -10.85 12.43
N GLU A 317 -8.25 -11.34 13.51
CA GLU A 317 -9.68 -11.69 13.53
C GLU A 317 -10.59 -10.46 13.43
N SER A 318 -10.14 -9.30 13.90
CA SER A 318 -10.85 -8.02 13.73
C SER A 318 -10.57 -7.30 12.41
N PHE A 319 -9.61 -7.82 11.62
CA PHE A 319 -9.27 -7.22 10.33
C PHE A 319 -10.46 -7.30 9.36
N ALA A 320 -10.78 -6.16 8.75
CA ALA A 320 -11.77 -6.07 7.67
C ALA A 320 -11.06 -5.81 6.33
N PRO A 321 -11.44 -6.52 5.24
CA PRO A 321 -10.87 -6.31 3.92
C PRO A 321 -11.00 -4.85 3.46
N VAL A 322 -9.91 -4.34 2.87
CA VAL A 322 -9.83 -2.98 2.34
C VAL A 322 -10.72 -2.85 1.11
N SER A 323 -11.42 -1.72 0.97
CA SER A 323 -12.26 -1.45 -0.21
C SER A 323 -11.44 -1.54 -1.50
N GLY A 324 -12.01 -2.20 -2.52
CA GLY A 324 -11.35 -2.43 -3.80
C GLY A 324 -10.22 -3.46 -3.77
N ARG A 325 -10.10 -4.29 -2.70
CA ARG A 325 -9.10 -5.34 -2.56
C ARG A 325 -9.76 -6.67 -2.16
N LEU A 326 -10.34 -7.34 -3.17
CA LEU A 326 -11.08 -8.61 -3.04
C LEU A 326 -12.21 -8.56 -2.00
N GLN A 327 -12.81 -7.40 -1.82
CA GLN A 327 -13.92 -7.22 -0.91
C GLN A 327 -15.20 -7.83 -1.50
N ARG A 328 -15.84 -8.74 -0.75
CA ARG A 328 -17.13 -9.30 -1.15
C ARG A 328 -18.28 -8.34 -0.81
N LYS A 329 -19.17 -8.15 -1.79
CA LYS A 329 -20.37 -7.34 -1.70
C LYS A 329 -21.52 -8.10 -2.35
N GLN A 330 -22.76 -7.67 -2.15
CA GLN A 330 -23.92 -8.26 -2.77
C GLN A 330 -24.58 -7.26 -3.71
N ALA A 331 -24.76 -7.65 -4.98
CA ALA A 331 -25.46 -6.87 -5.98
C ALA A 331 -26.95 -6.81 -5.68
N ALA A 332 -27.65 -5.81 -6.24
CA ALA A 332 -29.10 -5.65 -6.11
C ALA A 332 -29.88 -6.87 -6.66
N CYS A 333 -29.35 -7.54 -7.69
CA CYS A 333 -29.94 -8.76 -8.26
C CYS A 333 -29.62 -10.04 -7.45
N GLY A 334 -28.84 -9.95 -6.36
CA GLY A 334 -28.46 -11.10 -5.53
C GLY A 334 -27.09 -11.72 -5.86
N ALA A 335 -26.45 -11.33 -6.97
CA ALA A 335 -25.10 -11.82 -7.32
C ALA A 335 -24.06 -11.42 -6.29
N THR A 336 -23.07 -12.28 -6.05
CA THR A 336 -21.89 -11.95 -5.24
C THR A 336 -20.92 -11.13 -6.09
N VAL A 337 -20.53 -9.95 -5.61
CA VAL A 337 -19.54 -9.07 -6.25
C VAL A 337 -18.24 -9.15 -5.48
N ILE A 338 -17.14 -9.49 -6.16
CA ILE A 338 -15.78 -9.42 -5.63
C ILE A 338 -15.18 -8.12 -6.19
N ASP A 339 -15.11 -7.11 -5.34
CA ASP A 339 -14.53 -5.80 -5.66
C ASP A 339 -13.02 -5.84 -5.48
N ASP A 340 -12.28 -5.87 -6.60
CA ASP A 340 -10.82 -5.79 -6.64
C ASP A 340 -10.36 -4.66 -7.57
N THR A 341 -11.04 -3.52 -7.49
CA THR A 341 -10.98 -2.41 -8.45
C THR A 341 -9.86 -1.41 -8.19
N TYR A 342 -9.08 -1.56 -7.11
CA TYR A 342 -8.09 -0.55 -6.73
C TYR A 342 -6.96 -0.40 -7.75
N ASN A 343 -6.36 -1.51 -8.19
CA ASN A 343 -5.30 -1.54 -9.21
C ASN A 343 -5.20 -2.94 -9.84
N ALA A 344 -4.51 -3.05 -10.99
CA ALA A 344 -4.29 -4.31 -11.70
C ALA A 344 -2.88 -4.38 -12.28
N ASN A 345 -2.18 -5.49 -11.99
CA ASN A 345 -0.99 -5.97 -12.69
C ASN A 345 -1.16 -7.46 -12.99
N PRO A 346 -0.35 -8.08 -13.87
CA PRO A 346 -0.57 -9.46 -14.30
C PRO A 346 -0.69 -10.45 -13.14
N ASP A 347 0.19 -10.38 -12.15
CA ASP A 347 0.22 -11.35 -11.05
C ASP A 347 -0.94 -11.15 -10.06
N SER A 348 -1.34 -9.90 -9.82
CA SER A 348 -2.53 -9.60 -9.01
C SER A 348 -3.82 -10.03 -9.68
N VAL A 349 -3.92 -9.94 -11.02
CA VAL A 349 -5.09 -10.42 -11.77
C VAL A 349 -5.14 -11.94 -11.74
N ARG A 350 -4.01 -12.65 -11.89
CA ARG A 350 -3.96 -14.12 -11.73
C ARG A 350 -4.45 -14.56 -10.35
N ALA A 351 -3.98 -13.92 -9.29
CA ALA A 351 -4.43 -14.21 -7.92
C ALA A 351 -5.94 -13.99 -7.74
N ALA A 352 -6.49 -12.93 -8.34
CA ALA A 352 -7.93 -12.66 -8.31
C ALA A 352 -8.75 -13.69 -9.12
N ILE A 353 -8.23 -14.13 -10.27
CA ILE A 353 -8.82 -15.22 -11.07
C ILE A 353 -8.86 -16.51 -10.27
N ASP A 354 -7.81 -16.85 -9.52
CA ASP A 354 -7.79 -18.05 -8.66
C ASP A 354 -8.90 -17.99 -7.60
N VAL A 355 -9.11 -16.82 -6.98
CA VAL A 355 -10.23 -16.63 -6.02
C VAL A 355 -11.59 -16.79 -6.71
N LEU A 356 -11.76 -16.25 -7.93
CA LEU A 356 -12.99 -16.41 -8.68
C LEU A 356 -13.22 -17.87 -9.09
N ALA A 357 -12.15 -18.62 -9.43
CA ALA A 357 -12.24 -20.02 -9.83
C ALA A 357 -12.70 -20.94 -8.69
N GLU A 358 -12.48 -20.55 -7.44
CA GLU A 358 -12.98 -21.27 -6.25
C GLU A 358 -14.42 -20.90 -5.87
N ALA A 359 -14.99 -19.84 -6.48
CA ALA A 359 -16.35 -19.40 -6.19
C ALA A 359 -17.40 -20.30 -6.89
N ALA A 360 -18.66 -20.20 -6.44
CA ALA A 360 -19.79 -20.85 -7.08
C ALA A 360 -20.04 -20.33 -8.51
N GLU A 361 -20.48 -21.19 -9.40
CA GLU A 361 -20.91 -20.82 -10.75
C GLU A 361 -22.35 -20.23 -10.71
N PRO A 362 -22.71 -19.37 -11.69
CA PRO A 362 -21.90 -18.85 -12.80
C PRO A 362 -20.83 -17.86 -12.35
N ARG A 363 -19.67 -17.87 -13.04
CA ARG A 363 -18.53 -16.98 -12.75
C ARG A 363 -18.35 -15.97 -13.88
N ILE A 364 -18.24 -14.70 -13.53
CA ILE A 364 -18.05 -13.61 -14.49
C ILE A 364 -16.83 -12.81 -14.08
N LEU A 365 -15.88 -12.65 -15.00
CA LEU A 365 -14.74 -11.76 -14.84
C LEU A 365 -15.01 -10.47 -15.63
N VAL A 366 -14.98 -9.32 -14.96
CA VAL A 366 -15.02 -7.99 -15.58
C VAL A 366 -13.67 -7.33 -15.39
N LEU A 367 -12.94 -7.09 -16.50
CA LEU A 367 -11.58 -6.61 -16.46
C LEU A 367 -11.39 -5.34 -17.29
N GLY A 368 -10.77 -4.31 -16.68
CA GLY A 368 -10.21 -3.16 -17.37
C GLY A 368 -8.74 -3.37 -17.71
N ASP A 369 -8.12 -2.38 -18.37
CA ASP A 369 -6.68 -2.42 -18.68
C ASP A 369 -5.82 -2.62 -17.43
N MET A 370 -4.74 -3.37 -17.60
CA MET A 370 -3.58 -3.36 -16.71
C MET A 370 -2.64 -2.25 -17.16
N GLY A 371 -2.32 -1.31 -16.28
CA GLY A 371 -1.41 -0.19 -16.54
C GLY A 371 0.03 -0.48 -16.15
N GLU A 372 0.94 0.43 -16.56
CA GLU A 372 2.37 0.40 -16.22
C GLU A 372 3.07 -0.90 -16.66
N VAL A 373 2.55 -1.51 -17.73
CA VAL A 373 3.02 -2.80 -18.29
C VAL A 373 4.07 -2.63 -19.38
N GLY A 374 4.42 -1.39 -19.71
CA GLY A 374 5.39 -1.07 -20.76
C GLY A 374 5.00 -1.64 -22.13
N THR A 375 5.97 -2.09 -22.91
CA THR A 375 5.76 -2.64 -24.25
C THR A 375 5.07 -4.01 -24.27
N GLN A 376 4.97 -4.70 -23.13
CA GLN A 376 4.39 -6.04 -22.99
C GLN A 376 2.89 -6.04 -22.69
N GLY A 377 2.24 -4.88 -22.78
CA GLY A 377 0.82 -4.75 -22.44
C GLY A 377 -0.09 -5.72 -23.17
N ARG A 378 0.15 -5.93 -24.48
CA ARG A 378 -0.60 -6.89 -25.29
C ARG A 378 -0.42 -8.32 -24.76
N GLU A 379 0.83 -8.76 -24.62
CA GLU A 379 1.17 -10.12 -24.20
C GLU A 379 0.60 -10.46 -22.84
N PHE A 380 0.62 -9.51 -21.90
CA PHE A 380 0.06 -9.71 -20.58
C PHE A 380 -1.47 -9.84 -20.60
N HIS A 381 -2.17 -9.08 -21.46
CA HIS A 381 -3.62 -9.22 -21.57
C HIS A 381 -4.01 -10.55 -22.24
N GLU A 382 -3.28 -10.98 -23.27
CA GLU A 382 -3.46 -12.31 -23.89
C GLU A 382 -3.18 -13.44 -22.89
N GLU A 383 -2.10 -13.34 -22.07
CA GLU A 383 -1.76 -14.28 -21.01
C GLU A 383 -2.90 -14.41 -19.99
N ILE A 384 -3.43 -13.28 -19.51
CA ILE A 384 -4.49 -13.25 -18.49
C ILE A 384 -5.77 -13.88 -19.02
N ALA A 385 -6.15 -13.60 -20.27
CA ALA A 385 -7.33 -14.21 -20.87
C ALA A 385 -7.19 -15.74 -21.02
N ALA A 386 -6.03 -16.22 -21.46
CA ALA A 386 -5.71 -17.64 -21.53
C ALA A 386 -5.71 -18.28 -20.12
N TYR A 387 -5.18 -17.57 -19.13
CA TYR A 387 -5.20 -18.05 -17.75
C TYR A 387 -6.62 -18.18 -17.20
N ALA A 388 -7.49 -17.18 -17.41
CA ALA A 388 -8.89 -17.25 -17.00
C ALA A 388 -9.60 -18.47 -17.61
N ALA A 389 -9.41 -18.70 -18.91
CA ALA A 389 -9.94 -19.86 -19.60
C ALA A 389 -9.42 -21.18 -19.00
N SER A 390 -8.13 -21.28 -18.69
CA SER A 390 -7.52 -22.46 -18.07
C SER A 390 -8.08 -22.76 -16.67
N ARG A 391 -8.61 -21.74 -15.98
CA ARG A 391 -9.24 -21.84 -14.66
C ARG A 391 -10.76 -22.07 -14.75
N GLY A 392 -11.30 -22.31 -15.96
CA GLY A 392 -12.71 -22.56 -16.18
C GLY A 392 -13.60 -21.30 -16.14
N ILE A 393 -13.02 -20.10 -16.26
CA ILE A 393 -13.77 -18.85 -16.35
C ILE A 393 -14.04 -18.56 -17.82
N THR A 394 -15.24 -18.86 -18.29
CA THR A 394 -15.63 -18.75 -19.70
C THR A 394 -16.33 -17.42 -20.02
N THR A 395 -16.81 -16.70 -18.99
CA THR A 395 -17.45 -15.40 -19.17
C THR A 395 -16.48 -14.30 -18.74
N VAL A 396 -15.85 -13.66 -19.71
CA VAL A 396 -14.94 -12.53 -19.52
C VAL A 396 -15.46 -11.33 -20.29
N LEU A 397 -15.74 -10.23 -19.60
CA LEU A 397 -16.14 -8.94 -20.15
C LEU A 397 -14.97 -7.98 -19.96
N ALA A 398 -14.49 -7.37 -21.03
CA ALA A 398 -13.30 -6.55 -21.01
C ALA A 398 -13.54 -5.15 -21.59
N THR A 399 -12.89 -4.14 -21.05
CA THR A 399 -12.92 -2.77 -21.57
C THR A 399 -11.56 -2.10 -21.43
N GLY A 400 -11.22 -1.25 -22.37
CA GLY A 400 -9.92 -0.58 -22.42
C GLY A 400 -9.16 -0.88 -23.69
N GLU A 401 -8.11 -0.10 -23.96
CA GLU A 401 -7.36 -0.20 -25.20
C GLU A 401 -6.54 -1.50 -25.29
N LEU A 402 -5.91 -1.89 -24.20
CA LEU A 402 -5.08 -3.11 -24.14
C LEU A 402 -5.94 -4.36 -23.90
N ALA A 403 -7.03 -4.24 -23.14
CA ALA A 403 -7.95 -5.34 -22.84
C ALA A 403 -8.64 -5.91 -24.09
N ARG A 404 -8.68 -5.18 -25.23
CA ARG A 404 -9.17 -5.71 -26.51
C ARG A 404 -8.42 -6.95 -26.99
N HIS A 405 -7.14 -7.11 -26.60
CA HIS A 405 -6.33 -8.27 -26.97
C HIS A 405 -6.78 -9.56 -26.28
N MET A 406 -7.60 -9.48 -25.24
CA MET A 406 -8.18 -10.64 -24.56
C MET A 406 -9.21 -11.38 -25.43
N THR A 407 -9.71 -10.77 -26.49
CA THR A 407 -10.67 -11.38 -27.43
C THR A 407 -10.10 -12.63 -28.11
N ALA A 408 -8.77 -12.74 -28.26
CA ALA A 408 -8.10 -13.92 -28.80
C ALA A 408 -8.37 -15.21 -27.99
N ALA A 409 -8.68 -15.07 -26.68
CA ALA A 409 -9.02 -16.20 -25.80
C ALA A 409 -10.53 -16.21 -25.43
N GLY A 410 -11.39 -15.54 -26.21
CA GLY A 410 -12.85 -15.60 -26.07
C GLY A 410 -13.49 -14.56 -25.18
N ALA A 411 -12.74 -13.54 -24.69
CA ALA A 411 -13.34 -12.42 -23.98
C ALA A 411 -14.22 -11.56 -24.90
N GLN A 412 -15.30 -11.00 -24.35
CA GLN A 412 -16.10 -9.99 -25.02
C GLN A 412 -15.54 -8.61 -24.66
N HIS A 413 -15.10 -7.87 -25.67
CA HIS A 413 -14.57 -6.52 -25.48
C HIS A 413 -15.60 -5.45 -25.82
N PHE A 414 -15.64 -4.38 -25.05
CA PHE A 414 -16.54 -3.23 -25.20
C PHE A 414 -15.73 -1.95 -25.21
N GLU A 415 -15.92 -1.14 -26.25
CA GLU A 415 -15.28 0.18 -26.36
C GLU A 415 -15.98 1.19 -25.45
N GLN A 416 -17.32 1.07 -25.32
CA GLN A 416 -18.11 1.95 -24.49
C GLN A 416 -18.46 1.29 -23.15
N PHE A 417 -18.24 2.04 -22.06
CA PHE A 417 -18.48 1.54 -20.72
C PHE A 417 -19.95 1.17 -20.47
N ASP A 418 -20.87 1.91 -21.04
CA ASP A 418 -22.31 1.64 -20.91
C ASP A 418 -22.72 0.33 -21.61
N GLU A 419 -22.05 -0.03 -22.72
CA GLU A 419 -22.27 -1.32 -23.40
C GLU A 419 -21.77 -2.49 -22.53
N LEU A 420 -20.64 -2.33 -21.84
CA LEU A 420 -20.13 -3.29 -20.86
C LEU A 420 -21.18 -3.52 -19.75
N LEU A 421 -21.73 -2.45 -19.18
CA LEU A 421 -22.74 -2.54 -18.13
C LEU A 421 -24.01 -3.24 -18.62
N ALA A 422 -24.52 -2.87 -19.81
CA ALA A 422 -25.68 -3.51 -20.41
C ALA A 422 -25.46 -5.01 -20.67
N ALA A 423 -24.28 -5.39 -21.14
CA ALA A 423 -23.93 -6.80 -21.35
C ALA A 423 -23.84 -7.58 -20.02
N LEU A 424 -23.33 -6.96 -18.98
CA LEU A 424 -23.26 -7.54 -17.64
C LEU A 424 -24.68 -7.73 -17.07
N ASP A 425 -25.55 -6.72 -17.17
CA ASP A 425 -26.94 -6.81 -16.73
C ASP A 425 -27.71 -7.90 -17.48
N ALA A 426 -27.51 -8.03 -18.79
CA ALA A 426 -28.13 -9.09 -19.59
C ALA A 426 -27.71 -10.50 -19.16
N LYS A 427 -26.47 -10.67 -18.67
CA LYS A 427 -25.96 -11.95 -18.15
C LYS A 427 -26.48 -12.26 -16.74
N LEU A 428 -26.66 -11.25 -15.91
CA LEU A 428 -27.13 -11.41 -14.53
C LEU A 428 -28.67 -11.54 -14.43
N GLY A 429 -29.42 -10.82 -15.28
CA GLY A 429 -30.86 -10.74 -15.18
C GLY A 429 -31.33 -10.05 -13.88
N THR A 430 -32.61 -10.24 -13.55
CA THR A 430 -33.23 -9.62 -12.37
C THR A 430 -32.95 -10.39 -11.06
N LYS A 431 -32.56 -11.65 -11.14
CA LYS A 431 -32.14 -12.50 -10.04
C LYS A 431 -30.94 -13.33 -10.48
N SER A 432 -29.87 -13.34 -9.69
CA SER A 432 -28.65 -14.07 -10.02
C SER A 432 -27.94 -14.57 -8.76
N ASP A 433 -27.44 -15.80 -8.83
CA ASP A 433 -26.53 -16.40 -7.87
C ASP A 433 -25.06 -16.36 -8.35
N ALA A 434 -24.81 -15.69 -9.48
CA ALA A 434 -23.49 -15.56 -10.07
C ALA A 434 -22.47 -14.87 -9.14
N THR A 435 -21.20 -15.22 -9.32
CA THR A 435 -20.08 -14.49 -8.74
C THR A 435 -19.41 -13.63 -9.81
N VAL A 436 -19.37 -12.32 -9.58
CA VAL A 436 -18.76 -11.33 -10.48
C VAL A 436 -17.50 -10.77 -9.83
N LEU A 437 -16.34 -10.96 -10.45
CA LEU A 437 -15.11 -10.29 -10.04
C LEU A 437 -14.85 -9.10 -10.94
N VAL A 438 -14.62 -7.92 -10.34
CA VAL A 438 -14.34 -6.67 -11.06
C VAL A 438 -12.94 -6.18 -10.72
N LYS A 439 -12.08 -5.98 -11.74
CA LYS A 439 -10.71 -5.51 -11.56
C LYS A 439 -10.24 -4.65 -12.74
N GLY A 440 -9.28 -3.78 -12.50
CA GLY A 440 -8.61 -2.95 -13.50
C GLY A 440 -7.67 -1.97 -12.83
N SER A 441 -6.76 -1.38 -13.60
CA SER A 441 -5.85 -0.37 -13.11
C SER A 441 -6.58 0.88 -12.64
N ARG A 442 -5.94 1.65 -11.76
CA ARG A 442 -6.57 2.79 -11.07
C ARG A 442 -7.21 3.80 -12.01
N PHE A 443 -6.56 4.09 -13.15
CA PHE A 443 -7.08 5.05 -14.15
C PHE A 443 -8.36 4.57 -14.84
N MET A 444 -8.63 3.25 -14.88
CA MET A 444 -9.83 2.67 -15.48
C MET A 444 -11.09 2.94 -14.64
N LYS A 445 -10.94 3.26 -13.35
CA LYS A 445 -12.04 3.54 -12.41
C LYS A 445 -13.12 2.44 -12.44
N MET A 446 -12.69 1.17 -12.37
CA MET A 446 -13.58 0.01 -12.47
C MET A 446 -14.54 -0.12 -11.27
N GLU A 447 -14.36 0.65 -10.20
CA GLU A 447 -15.35 0.79 -9.11
C GLU A 447 -16.71 1.24 -9.59
N ARG A 448 -16.82 1.86 -10.78
CA ARG A 448 -18.11 2.22 -11.42
C ARG A 448 -18.98 1.00 -11.73
N VAL A 449 -18.35 -0.12 -12.13
CA VAL A 449 -19.06 -1.40 -12.33
C VAL A 449 -19.63 -1.91 -11.01
N VAL A 450 -18.84 -1.85 -9.95
CA VAL A 450 -19.29 -2.26 -8.62
C VAL A 450 -20.46 -1.39 -8.13
N GLN A 451 -20.35 -0.06 -8.27
CA GLN A 451 -21.40 0.88 -7.90
C GLN A 451 -22.71 0.61 -8.66
N HIS A 452 -22.62 0.34 -9.98
CA HIS A 452 -23.76 -0.03 -10.81
C HIS A 452 -24.43 -1.31 -10.28
N LEU A 453 -23.68 -2.36 -10.02
CA LEU A 453 -24.22 -3.63 -9.50
C LEU A 453 -24.88 -3.49 -8.11
N LEU A 454 -24.39 -2.56 -7.28
CA LEU A 454 -24.98 -2.26 -5.98
C LEU A 454 -26.23 -1.37 -6.05
N GLY A 455 -26.64 -0.91 -7.24
CA GLY A 455 -27.75 0.03 -7.41
C GLY A 455 -27.45 1.44 -6.89
N GLN A 456 -26.19 1.78 -6.70
CA GLN A 456 -25.74 3.09 -6.26
C GLN A 456 -25.57 3.98 -7.49
N HIS A 457 -26.61 4.73 -7.84
CA HIS A 457 -26.49 5.76 -8.88
C HIS A 457 -25.49 6.84 -8.42
N ASN A 458 -24.57 7.23 -9.29
CA ASN A 458 -23.60 8.31 -9.08
C ASN A 458 -24.32 9.60 -8.63
N SER A 459 -24.47 9.81 -7.34
CA SER A 459 -24.63 11.15 -6.78
C SER A 459 -23.22 11.77 -6.79
N GLY A 460 -22.92 12.55 -7.83
CA GLY A 460 -21.62 13.18 -8.03
C GLY A 460 -21.16 13.93 -6.79
N LYS A 461 -20.27 13.30 -6.04
CA LYS A 461 -19.32 13.94 -5.16
C LYS A 461 -18.00 13.20 -5.33
N GLU A 462 -17.14 13.76 -6.17
CA GLU A 462 -15.73 13.37 -6.23
C GLU A 462 -15.15 13.56 -4.83
N ALA A 463 -14.81 12.43 -4.19
CA ALA A 463 -13.92 12.45 -3.03
C ALA A 463 -12.48 12.53 -3.58
N HIS A 464 -11.89 13.70 -3.49
CA HIS A 464 -10.49 13.99 -3.80
C HIS A 464 -9.54 13.39 -2.75
#